data_be48755c72b0349099710ba9f6ef97cd
#
_entry.id   be48755c72b0349099710ba9f6ef97cd
#
_cell.length_a   1.000
_cell.length_b   1.000
_cell.length_c   1.000
_cell.angle_alpha   90.00
_cell.angle_beta   90.00
_cell.angle_gamma   90.00
#
_symmetry.space_group_name_H-M   'P 1'
#
loop_
_entity.id
_entity.type
_entity.pdbx_description
1 polymer ?
#
loop_
_entity_poly.entity_id
_entity_poly.type
_entity_poly.pdbx_seq_one_letter_code
_entity_poly.pdbx_strand_id
1 'polypeptide(L)'
;MQQFIEINTKYQQLLTIKRIRKMKEYIDVLKKWKDFDGRARRREYWMFVLFMAIFAIVAGIIDGILGTVCVFVGLYYLAMLLPMIAVSVRRMHDIGKSGWWLFITFVPVIGSLWYLFLTIQDGQPGSNQYGENPKGV
;
A
#
# COMPACT_ATOMS: atom_id res chain seq x y z
N MET A 1 10.41 -40.78 6.06
CA MET A 1 11.19 -39.65 6.62
C MET A 1 11.66 -38.67 5.53
N GLN A 2 12.26 -39.13 4.45
CA GLN A 2 12.73 -38.27 3.33
C GLN A 2 11.59 -37.44 2.69
N GLN A 3 10.44 -38.04 2.40
CA GLN A 3 9.28 -37.30 1.86
C GLN A 3 8.80 -36.16 2.77
N PHE A 4 8.86 -36.35 4.09
CA PHE A 4 8.45 -35.33 5.05
C PHE A 4 9.39 -34.13 5.05
N ILE A 5 10.70 -34.39 4.92
CA ILE A 5 11.74 -33.34 4.81
C ILE A 5 11.56 -32.56 3.53
N GLU A 6 11.29 -33.22 2.42
CA GLU A 6 11.10 -32.58 1.12
C GLU A 6 9.85 -31.67 1.09
N ILE A 7 8.73 -32.16 1.64
CA ILE A 7 7.50 -31.37 1.78
C ILE A 7 7.73 -30.14 2.66
N ASN A 8 8.42 -30.29 3.78
CA ASN A 8 8.71 -29.16 4.68
C ASN A 8 9.63 -28.12 4.01
N THR A 9 10.64 -28.57 3.31
CA THR A 9 11.54 -27.67 2.55
C THR A 9 10.78 -26.90 1.48
N LYS A 10 9.92 -27.57 0.72
CA LYS A 10 9.07 -26.93 -0.30
C LYS A 10 8.11 -25.91 0.33
N TYR A 11 7.53 -26.25 1.49
CA TYR A 11 6.65 -25.33 2.23
C TYR A 11 7.41 -24.08 2.70
N GLN A 12 8.61 -24.21 3.24
CA GLN A 12 9.45 -23.10 3.67
C GLN A 12 9.87 -22.20 2.49
N GLN A 13 10.19 -22.80 1.35
CA GLN A 13 10.48 -22.06 0.12
C GLN A 13 9.26 -21.24 -0.35
N LEU A 14 8.06 -21.84 -0.33
CA LEU A 14 6.82 -21.12 -0.69
C LEU A 14 6.52 -19.96 0.27
N LEU A 15 6.76 -20.12 1.56
CA LEU A 15 6.60 -19.05 2.54
C LEU A 15 7.59 -17.90 2.29
N THR A 16 8.84 -18.23 1.98
CA THR A 16 9.89 -17.26 1.67
C THR A 16 9.53 -16.48 0.40
N ILE A 17 9.10 -17.16 -0.66
CA ILE A 17 8.66 -16.51 -1.92
C ILE A 17 7.46 -15.58 -1.67
N LYS A 18 6.48 -16.00 -0.86
CA LYS A 18 5.34 -15.16 -0.50
C LYS A 18 5.75 -13.91 0.28
N ARG A 19 6.72 -14.06 1.18
CA ARG A 19 7.25 -12.94 1.99
C ARG A 19 8.01 -11.92 1.13
N ILE A 20 8.90 -12.41 0.26
CA ILE A 20 9.64 -11.56 -0.69
C ILE A 20 8.69 -10.81 -1.62
N ARG A 21 7.64 -11.47 -2.12
CA ARG A 21 6.64 -10.84 -2.99
C ARG A 21 5.88 -9.70 -2.30
N LYS A 22 5.58 -9.84 -1.00
CA LYS A 22 4.93 -8.77 -0.23
C LYS A 22 5.82 -7.54 -0.08
N MET A 23 7.10 -7.74 0.23
CA MET A 23 8.07 -6.63 0.31
C MET A 23 8.27 -5.95 -1.05
N LYS A 24 8.30 -6.74 -2.13
CA LYS A 24 8.41 -6.20 -3.48
C LYS A 24 7.26 -5.24 -3.80
N GLU A 25 6.03 -5.59 -3.46
CA GLU A 25 4.86 -4.72 -3.68
C GLU A 25 5.02 -3.35 -2.99
N TYR A 26 5.54 -3.32 -1.76
CA TYR A 26 5.85 -2.07 -1.06
C TYR A 26 6.94 -1.25 -1.77
N ILE A 27 8.04 -1.90 -2.15
CA ILE A 27 9.15 -1.25 -2.84
C ILE A 27 8.70 -0.72 -4.21
N ASP A 28 7.85 -1.45 -4.94
CA ASP A 28 7.32 -1.02 -6.23
C ASP A 28 6.46 0.24 -6.10
N VAL A 29 5.70 0.40 -5.00
CA VAL A 29 4.98 1.65 -4.71
C VAL A 29 5.96 2.79 -4.43
N LEU A 30 7.01 2.54 -3.65
CA LEU A 30 8.03 3.55 -3.38
C LEU A 30 8.76 4.00 -4.65
N LYS A 31 9.06 3.09 -5.57
CA LYS A 31 9.66 3.42 -6.87
C LYS A 31 8.75 4.28 -7.74
N LYS A 32 7.44 4.09 -7.60
CA LYS A 32 6.39 4.83 -8.32
C LYS A 32 5.89 6.07 -7.57
N TRP A 33 6.72 6.68 -6.74
CA TRP A 33 6.32 7.80 -5.88
C TRP A 33 5.92 9.08 -6.64
N LYS A 34 6.36 9.24 -7.88
CA LYS A 34 5.98 10.33 -8.79
C LYS A 34 4.95 9.92 -9.83
N ASP A 35 4.56 8.65 -9.87
CA ASP A 35 3.67 8.12 -10.88
C ASP A 35 2.23 8.21 -10.36
N PHE A 36 1.51 9.20 -10.86
CA PHE A 36 0.10 9.44 -10.56
C PHE A 36 -0.82 8.84 -11.61
N ASP A 37 -0.27 8.34 -12.72
CA ASP A 37 -0.99 7.69 -13.80
C ASP A 37 -1.14 6.19 -13.55
N GLY A 38 -2.07 5.57 -14.31
CA GLY A 38 -2.31 4.14 -14.20
C GLY A 38 -3.19 3.76 -13.03
N ARG A 39 -3.16 2.47 -12.68
CA ARG A 39 -4.05 1.84 -11.71
C ARG A 39 -3.25 1.09 -10.64
N ALA A 40 -3.70 1.14 -9.39
CA ALA A 40 -3.13 0.35 -8.30
C ALA A 40 -4.13 -0.69 -7.80
N ARG A 41 -3.69 -1.96 -7.72
CA ARG A 41 -4.49 -3.05 -7.16
C ARG A 41 -4.83 -2.77 -5.69
N ARG A 42 -5.96 -3.30 -5.24
CA ARG A 42 -6.35 -3.33 -3.83
C ARG A 42 -5.21 -3.83 -2.93
N ARG A 43 -4.56 -4.92 -3.34
CA ARG A 43 -3.46 -5.52 -2.59
C ARG A 43 -2.22 -4.61 -2.53
N GLU A 44 -1.85 -3.95 -3.62
CA GLU A 44 -0.73 -3.00 -3.68
C GLU A 44 -0.95 -1.86 -2.68
N TYR A 45 -2.12 -1.25 -2.70
CA TYR A 45 -2.50 -0.18 -1.79
C TYR A 45 -2.45 -0.61 -0.32
N TRP A 46 -3.13 -1.70 0.04
CA TRP A 46 -3.22 -2.15 1.42
C TRP A 46 -1.90 -2.70 1.97
N MET A 47 -1.07 -3.32 1.14
CA MET A 47 0.28 -3.73 1.54
C MET A 47 1.16 -2.51 1.82
N PHE A 48 1.05 -1.46 1.00
CA PHE A 48 1.75 -0.21 1.27
C PHE A 48 1.30 0.43 2.58
N VAL A 49 0.00 0.54 2.83
CA VAL A 49 -0.55 1.07 4.09
C VAL A 49 -0.07 0.25 5.30
N LEU A 50 -0.07 -1.08 5.19
CA LEU A 50 0.41 -1.97 6.26
C LEU A 50 1.88 -1.72 6.60
N PHE A 51 2.76 -1.73 5.61
CA PHE A 51 4.18 -1.48 5.83
C PHE A 51 4.44 -0.06 6.33
N MET A 52 3.70 0.91 5.81
CA MET A 52 3.77 2.29 6.28
C MET A 52 3.43 2.39 7.78
N ALA A 53 2.39 1.69 8.23
CA ALA A 53 2.02 1.64 9.65
C ALA A 53 3.11 0.95 10.51
N ILE A 54 3.68 -0.16 10.04
CA ILE A 54 4.75 -0.86 10.75
C ILE A 54 5.97 0.05 10.94
N PHE A 55 6.43 0.70 9.88
CA PHE A 55 7.58 1.60 9.95
C PHE A 55 7.30 2.85 10.78
N ALA A 56 6.06 3.36 10.77
CA ALA A 56 5.66 4.46 11.65
C ALA A 56 5.73 4.06 13.14
N ILE A 57 5.34 2.83 13.47
CA ILE A 57 5.47 2.30 14.85
C ILE A 57 6.95 2.21 15.24
N VAL A 58 7.81 1.71 14.35
CA VAL A 58 9.26 1.64 14.61
C VAL A 58 9.84 3.05 14.83
N ALA A 59 9.47 4.02 14.00
CA ALA A 59 9.89 5.42 14.18
C ALA A 59 9.42 5.99 15.52
N GLY A 60 8.18 5.67 15.95
CA GLY A 60 7.65 6.08 17.26
C GLY A 60 8.40 5.45 18.44
N ILE A 61 8.82 4.19 18.32
CA ILE A 61 9.66 3.54 19.33
C ILE A 61 11.02 4.22 19.42
N ILE A 62 11.63 4.58 18.30
CA ILE A 62 12.90 5.32 18.26
C ILE A 62 12.75 6.69 18.94
N ASP A 63 11.68 7.43 18.61
CA ASP A 63 11.37 8.71 19.28
C ASP A 63 11.24 8.53 20.79
N GLY A 64 10.57 7.49 21.25
CA GLY A 64 10.40 7.17 22.66
C GLY A 64 11.73 6.85 23.38
N ILE A 65 12.60 6.08 22.75
CA ILE A 65 13.91 5.71 23.29
C ILE A 65 14.85 6.94 23.37
N LEU A 66 14.85 7.78 22.35
CA LEU A 66 15.71 8.96 22.28
C LEU A 66 15.16 10.18 23.02
N GLY A 67 13.93 10.09 23.54
CA GLY A 67 13.25 11.22 24.19
C GLY A 67 12.89 12.36 23.22
N THR A 68 12.84 12.07 21.92
CA THR A 68 12.44 13.06 20.90
C THR A 68 10.92 13.05 20.75
N VAL A 69 10.33 14.24 20.57
CA VAL A 69 8.89 14.37 20.44
C VAL A 69 8.52 14.31 18.95
N CYS A 70 8.16 13.13 18.48
CA CYS A 70 7.64 12.89 17.11
C CYS A 70 8.57 13.35 15.97
N VAL A 71 9.88 13.44 16.17
CA VAL A 71 10.82 13.89 15.14
C VAL A 71 10.96 12.86 14.04
N PHE A 72 11.25 11.61 14.41
CA PHE A 72 11.42 10.52 13.43
C PHE A 72 10.09 10.13 12.78
N VAL A 73 9.01 10.10 13.54
CA VAL A 73 7.65 9.89 13.00
C VAL A 73 7.28 10.99 12.02
N GLY A 74 7.51 12.25 12.36
CA GLY A 74 7.20 13.38 11.49
C GLY A 74 8.01 13.38 10.19
N LEU A 75 9.32 13.14 10.26
CA LEU A 75 10.17 13.00 9.08
C LEU A 75 9.75 11.82 8.19
N TYR A 76 9.38 10.71 8.82
CA TYR A 76 8.89 9.54 8.11
C TYR A 76 7.61 9.84 7.32
N TYR A 77 6.59 10.44 7.96
CA TYR A 77 5.35 10.82 7.28
C TYR A 77 5.57 11.86 6.17
N LEU A 78 6.48 12.80 6.37
CA LEU A 78 6.84 13.78 5.35
C LEU A 78 7.46 13.08 4.12
N ALA A 79 8.37 12.14 4.33
CA ALA A 79 8.97 11.35 3.26
C ALA A 79 7.95 10.45 2.53
N MET A 80 6.97 9.90 3.25
CA MET A 80 5.95 9.00 2.70
C MET A 80 4.74 9.73 2.10
N LEU A 81 4.66 11.06 2.22
CA LEU A 81 3.53 11.85 1.75
C LEU A 81 3.29 11.67 0.24
N LEU A 82 4.32 11.83 -0.58
CA LEU A 82 4.21 11.71 -2.04
C LEU A 82 3.89 10.27 -2.48
N PRO A 83 4.59 9.22 -2.02
CA PRO A 83 4.23 7.84 -2.32
C PRO A 83 2.78 7.49 -1.93
N MET A 84 2.33 7.98 -0.77
CA MET A 84 0.96 7.75 -0.29
C MET A 84 -0.08 8.41 -1.19
N ILE A 85 0.13 9.66 -1.59
CA ILE A 85 -0.77 10.35 -2.53
C ILE A 85 -0.76 9.62 -3.87
N ALA A 86 0.40 9.26 -4.42
CA ALA A 86 0.52 8.60 -5.70
C ALA A 86 -0.23 7.25 -5.74
N VAL A 87 -0.02 6.39 -4.74
CA VAL A 87 -0.72 5.10 -4.68
C VAL A 87 -2.23 5.27 -4.44
N SER A 88 -2.63 6.29 -3.68
CA SER A 88 -4.03 6.61 -3.43
C SER A 88 -4.75 7.09 -4.68
N VAL A 89 -4.14 7.98 -5.46
CA VAL A 89 -4.67 8.41 -6.77
C VAL A 89 -4.84 7.21 -7.69
N ARG A 90 -3.80 6.38 -7.86
CA ARG A 90 -3.86 5.17 -8.68
C ARG A 90 -4.89 4.16 -8.18
N ARG A 91 -5.15 4.15 -6.87
CA ARG A 91 -6.22 3.31 -6.29
C ARG A 91 -7.60 3.83 -6.67
N MET A 92 -7.82 5.15 -6.67
CA MET A 92 -9.08 5.75 -7.17
C MET A 92 -9.27 5.47 -8.66
N HIS A 93 -8.21 5.57 -9.46
CA HIS A 93 -8.22 5.22 -10.87
C HIS A 93 -8.63 3.76 -11.13
N ASP A 94 -8.20 2.83 -10.26
CA ASP A 94 -8.53 1.41 -10.38
C ASP A 94 -10.03 1.12 -10.26
N ILE A 95 -10.75 1.92 -9.47
CA ILE A 95 -12.22 1.87 -9.35
C ILE A 95 -12.95 2.85 -10.29
N GLY A 96 -12.25 3.40 -11.28
CA GLY A 96 -12.81 4.32 -12.27
C GLY A 96 -13.13 5.72 -11.77
N LYS A 97 -12.58 6.09 -10.62
CA LYS A 97 -12.78 7.42 -10.01
C LYS A 97 -11.55 8.30 -10.22
N SER A 98 -11.78 9.62 -10.31
CA SER A 98 -10.70 10.60 -10.37
C SER A 98 -9.90 10.63 -9.05
N GLY A 99 -8.61 10.97 -9.13
CA GLY A 99 -7.75 11.16 -7.95
C GLY A 99 -8.25 12.26 -6.99
N TRP A 100 -9.06 13.19 -7.47
CA TRP A 100 -9.71 14.23 -6.64
C TRP A 100 -10.57 13.66 -5.51
N TRP A 101 -11.04 12.42 -5.60
CA TRP A 101 -11.75 11.73 -4.54
C TRP A 101 -10.93 11.55 -3.25
N LEU A 102 -9.61 11.74 -3.29
CA LEU A 102 -8.80 11.82 -2.07
C LEU A 102 -9.26 12.93 -1.13
N PHE A 103 -9.67 14.06 -1.68
CA PHE A 103 -10.06 15.22 -0.88
C PHE A 103 -11.33 15.01 -0.06
N ILE A 104 -12.09 13.95 -0.31
CA ILE A 104 -13.22 13.58 0.54
C ILE A 104 -12.78 13.27 1.98
N THR A 105 -11.53 12.88 2.20
CA THR A 105 -10.97 12.62 3.52
C THR A 105 -10.94 13.86 4.42
N PHE A 106 -11.01 15.06 3.83
CA PHE A 106 -11.10 16.30 4.59
C PHE A 106 -12.49 16.54 5.20
N VAL A 107 -13.51 15.80 4.77
CA VAL A 107 -14.83 15.81 5.42
C VAL A 107 -14.73 14.95 6.69
N PRO A 108 -14.84 15.54 7.89
CA PRO A 108 -14.64 14.79 9.13
C PRO A 108 -15.61 13.60 9.24
N VAL A 109 -15.11 12.47 9.73
CA VAL A 109 -15.81 11.21 9.97
C VAL A 109 -16.40 10.57 8.72
N ILE A 110 -17.37 11.20 8.06
CA ILE A 110 -18.08 10.66 6.88
C ILE A 110 -17.12 10.48 5.71
N GLY A 111 -16.27 11.46 5.45
CA GLY A 111 -15.32 11.43 4.34
C GLY A 111 -14.28 10.33 4.49
N SER A 112 -13.74 10.15 5.69
CA SER A 112 -12.77 9.09 5.98
C SER A 112 -13.39 7.69 5.84
N LEU A 113 -14.61 7.49 6.33
CA LEU A 113 -15.35 6.23 6.18
C LEU A 113 -15.69 5.94 4.72
N TRP A 114 -16.11 6.97 3.98
CA TRP A 114 -16.39 6.84 2.56
C TRP A 114 -15.14 6.51 1.74
N TYR A 115 -14.03 7.18 2.04
CA TYR A 115 -12.75 6.88 1.41
C TYR A 115 -12.30 5.45 1.70
N LEU A 116 -12.42 5.01 2.95
CA LEU A 116 -12.14 3.62 3.33
C LEU A 116 -12.97 2.64 2.50
N PHE A 117 -14.27 2.89 2.38
CA PHE A 117 -15.17 2.08 1.55
C PHE A 117 -14.69 2.03 0.08
N LEU A 118 -14.29 3.16 -0.50
CA LEU A 118 -13.76 3.22 -1.86
C LEU A 118 -12.47 2.40 -2.03
N THR A 119 -11.58 2.41 -1.05
CA THR A 119 -10.31 1.67 -1.12
C THR A 119 -10.48 0.16 -0.99
N ILE A 120 -11.58 -0.30 -0.38
CA ILE A 120 -11.89 -1.73 -0.22
C ILE A 120 -12.56 -2.32 -1.46
N GLN A 121 -13.25 -1.54 -2.28
CA GLN A 121 -13.93 -2.01 -3.50
C GLN A 121 -12.98 -2.76 -4.44
N ASP A 122 -13.50 -3.69 -5.24
CA ASP A 122 -12.69 -4.27 -6.32
C ASP A 122 -12.49 -3.26 -7.46
N GLY A 123 -11.34 -3.37 -8.14
CA GLY A 123 -11.09 -2.58 -9.35
C GLY A 123 -12.04 -2.94 -10.48
N GLN A 124 -12.26 -1.99 -11.38
CA GLN A 124 -13.07 -2.23 -12.58
C GLN A 124 -12.46 -3.36 -13.42
N PRO A 125 -13.27 -4.28 -13.94
CA PRO A 125 -12.82 -5.29 -14.87
C PRO A 125 -12.37 -4.65 -16.21
N GLY A 126 -11.44 -5.30 -16.90
CA GLY A 126 -10.92 -4.80 -18.16
C GLY A 126 -10.14 -3.49 -18.04
N SER A 127 -9.85 -2.86 -19.16
CA SER A 127 -9.24 -1.54 -19.24
C SER A 127 -10.25 -0.44 -18.95
N ASN A 128 -9.81 0.65 -18.36
CA ASN A 128 -10.59 1.86 -18.17
C ASN A 128 -9.81 3.10 -18.67
N GLN A 129 -10.37 4.29 -18.50
CA GLN A 129 -9.74 5.55 -18.93
C GLN A 129 -8.33 5.80 -18.34
N TYR A 130 -7.92 5.08 -17.30
CA TYR A 130 -6.63 5.22 -16.63
C TYR A 130 -5.64 4.08 -16.97
N GLY A 131 -6.03 3.13 -17.82
CA GLY A 131 -5.17 2.07 -18.30
C GLY A 131 -5.74 0.67 -18.13
N GLU A 132 -4.88 -0.30 -18.41
CA GLU A 132 -5.23 -1.72 -18.32
C GLU A 132 -5.47 -2.18 -16.88
N ASN A 133 -6.27 -3.23 -16.75
CA ASN A 133 -6.50 -3.84 -15.45
C ASN A 133 -5.19 -4.46 -14.91
N PRO A 134 -4.67 -3.99 -13.77
CA PRO A 134 -3.43 -4.51 -13.23
C PRO A 134 -3.53 -5.98 -12.76
N LYS A 135 -4.74 -6.58 -12.74
CA LYS A 135 -4.93 -8.02 -12.51
C LYS A 135 -4.75 -8.85 -13.78
N GLY A 136 -4.76 -8.22 -14.96
CA GLY A 136 -4.68 -8.89 -16.25
C GLY A 136 -5.95 -9.63 -16.67
N VAL A 137 -7.10 -9.27 -16.10
CA VAL A 137 -8.43 -9.86 -16.38
C VAL A 137 -9.45 -8.78 -16.65
#